data_998cba96771099d3a318a68e9e99d8da
#
_entry.id   998cba96771099d3a318a68e9e99d8da
#
_cell.length_a   1.000
_cell.length_b   1.000
_cell.length_c   1.000
_cell.angle_alpha   90.00
_cell.angle_beta   90.00
_cell.angle_gamma   90.00
#
_symmetry.space_group_name_H-M   'P 1'
#
loop_
_entity.id
_entity.type
_entity.pdbx_description
1 polymer ?
#
loop_
_entity_poly.entity_id
_entity_poly.type
_entity_poly.pdbx_seq_one_letter_code
_entity_poly.pdbx_strand_id
1 'polypeptide(L)'
;SQTSASLMWEXPEYDGGSRVLGYVVEMQSKGTEKWSIVAESKVCNAVVTGLSSGQEYQFRVKAYNEKGKSDPRVLGVPVIAKDLTIQPSLKLPFNTYSVQAGEDLKIEIPVIGRPRPTISWVKDGEPLKQTTRVNIEETATSTILHIKESNKDDFGKYTITATNSAGTATDHLSIIILEKPGPPVGPVRFDEVSADFVVISWEPPAYTGGCQISNYIVEKRDTTTTTWQMVSATVARTTIKITKLKTGTEYQFRIFAEXRYGK
;
A
#
# COMPACT_ATOMS: atom_id res chain seq x y z
N SER A 1 4.03 -25.99 10.22
CA SER A 1 2.99 -25.15 10.79
C SER A 1 1.89 -26.00 11.42
N GLN A 2 1.09 -25.39 12.26
CA GLN A 2 0.03 -26.07 12.96
C GLN A 2 -1.32 -25.67 12.44
N THR A 3 -2.28 -26.61 12.50
CA THR A 3 -3.61 -26.38 11.99
C THR A 3 -4.62 -27.05 12.91
N SER A 4 -5.90 -26.99 12.56
CA SER A 4 -6.95 -27.55 13.38
C SER A 4 -7.97 -28.30 12.53
N ALA A 5 -8.78 -29.10 13.19
CA ALA A 5 -9.88 -29.81 12.55
C ALA A 5 -11.13 -29.64 13.37
N SER A 6 -12.24 -29.37 12.70
CA SER A 6 -13.57 -29.31 13.34
C SER A 6 -14.29 -30.60 13.06
N LEU A 7 -14.79 -31.21 14.11
CA LEU A 7 -15.42 -32.52 14.04
C LEU A 7 -16.87 -32.44 14.51
N MET A 8 -17.75 -33.19 13.85
CA MET A 8 -19.14 -33.31 14.25
C MET A 8 -19.58 -34.79 14.21
N TRP A 9 -20.50 -35.16 15.07
CA TRP A 9 -21.03 -36.53 15.11
C TRP A 9 -22.46 -36.48 15.62
N GLU A 10 -23.08 -37.66 15.61
CA GLU A 10 -24.48 -37.78 16.06
C GLU A 10 -24.54 -38.51 17.36
N UNK A 11 -25.45 -38.30 18.19
CA UNK A 11 -25.70 -38.84 19.32
C UNK A 11 -25.75 -40.24 19.15
N PRO A 12 -25.49 -40.83 20.17
CA PRO A 12 -25.58 -42.28 20.15
C PRO A 12 -27.05 -42.79 20.04
N GLU A 13 -27.21 -43.85 19.39
CA GLU A 13 -28.53 -44.44 19.27
C GLU A 13 -29.01 -45.10 20.57
N TYR A 14 -28.04 -45.51 21.39
CA TYR A 14 -28.38 -46.18 22.66
C TYR A 14 -27.41 -45.69 23.73
N ASP A 15 -27.94 -45.20 24.81
CA ASP A 15 -27.14 -44.61 25.89
C ASP A 15 -26.97 -45.52 27.10
N GLY A 16 -27.38 -46.77 27.01
CA GLY A 16 -27.20 -47.68 28.12
C GLY A 16 -28.13 -47.45 29.29
N GLY A 17 -29.21 -46.71 29.06
CA GLY A 17 -30.19 -46.44 30.08
C GLY A 17 -29.85 -45.25 30.97
N SER A 18 -28.74 -44.57 30.71
CA SER A 18 -28.35 -43.39 31.45
C SER A 18 -28.01 -42.27 30.49
N ARG A 19 -28.27 -41.06 30.91
CA ARG A 19 -28.02 -39.89 30.07
C ARG A 19 -26.56 -39.76 29.73
N VAL A 20 -26.28 -39.44 28.48
CA VAL A 20 -24.91 -39.16 28.04
C VAL A 20 -24.41 -37.87 28.74
N LEU A 21 -23.31 -37.97 29.40
CA LEU A 21 -22.69 -36.82 30.09
C LEU A 21 -21.76 -36.07 29.20
N GLY A 22 -21.12 -36.73 28.21
CA GLY A 22 -20.21 -36.08 27.33
C GLY A 22 -19.53 -37.05 26.39
N TYR A 23 -18.55 -36.53 25.69
CA TYR A 23 -17.83 -37.27 24.66
C TYR A 23 -16.32 -37.08 24.81
N VAL A 24 -15.58 -38.10 24.43
CA VAL A 24 -14.13 -38.07 24.38
C VAL A 24 -13.71 -38.29 22.93
N VAL A 25 -12.86 -37.40 22.43
CA VAL A 25 -12.34 -37.51 21.06
C VAL A 25 -10.93 -38.06 21.16
N GLU A 26 -10.66 -39.12 20.41
CA GLU A 26 -9.34 -39.69 20.33
C GLU A 26 -8.80 -39.58 18.91
N MET A 27 -7.48 -39.51 18.80
CA MET A 27 -6.80 -39.27 17.53
C MET A 27 -5.66 -40.29 17.38
N GLN A 28 -5.47 -40.73 16.14
CA GLN A 28 -4.37 -41.62 15.77
C GLN A 28 -3.67 -40.98 14.57
N SER A 29 -2.34 -40.83 14.66
CA SER A 29 -1.55 -40.36 13.53
C SER A 29 -1.21 -41.54 12.64
N LYS A 30 -1.21 -41.31 11.32
CA LYS A 30 -0.81 -42.36 10.39
C LYS A 30 0.62 -42.79 10.72
N GLY A 31 0.81 -44.10 10.76
CA GLY A 31 2.10 -44.67 11.11
C GLY A 31 2.20 -45.06 12.56
N THR A 32 1.18 -44.77 13.35
CA THR A 32 1.12 -45.22 14.74
C THR A 32 -0.14 -46.03 14.94
N GLU A 33 -0.18 -46.83 16.01
CA GLU A 33 -1.37 -47.57 16.35
C GLU A 33 -2.02 -47.05 17.63
N LYS A 34 -1.39 -46.07 18.29
CA LYS A 34 -1.86 -45.58 19.56
C LYS A 34 -2.89 -44.47 19.35
N TRP A 35 -3.98 -44.54 20.08
CA TRP A 35 -5.00 -43.51 20.12
C TRP A 35 -4.75 -42.65 21.34
N SER A 36 -4.82 -41.35 21.16
CA SER A 36 -4.62 -40.37 22.23
C SER A 36 -5.84 -39.50 22.38
N ILE A 37 -6.20 -39.16 23.61
CA ILE A 37 -7.31 -38.25 23.86
C ILE A 37 -6.86 -36.85 23.47
N VAL A 38 -7.62 -36.19 22.59
CA VAL A 38 -7.27 -34.85 22.12
C VAL A 38 -8.36 -33.82 22.42
N ALA A 39 -9.54 -34.25 22.83
CA ALA A 39 -10.58 -33.31 23.17
C ALA A 39 -11.67 -34.00 24.00
N GLU A 40 -12.40 -33.20 24.77
CA GLU A 40 -13.64 -33.64 25.43
C GLU A 40 -14.69 -32.59 25.17
N SER A 41 -15.93 -33.02 25.09
CA SER A 41 -17.01 -32.10 24.77
C SER A 41 -18.31 -32.63 25.34
N LYS A 42 -19.20 -31.72 25.74
CA LYS A 42 -20.53 -32.10 26.21
C LYS A 42 -21.54 -32.02 25.09
N VAL A 43 -21.14 -31.63 23.90
CA VAL A 43 -22.02 -31.59 22.72
C VAL A 43 -21.36 -32.40 21.61
N CYS A 44 -22.09 -32.59 20.51
CA CYS A 44 -21.65 -33.50 19.44
C CYS A 44 -20.76 -32.80 18.43
N ASN A 45 -19.85 -31.97 18.93
CA ASN A 45 -18.80 -31.38 18.07
C ASN A 45 -17.61 -31.05 18.94
N ALA A 46 -16.47 -30.87 18.28
CA ALA A 46 -15.23 -30.48 18.94
C ALA A 46 -14.27 -29.92 17.92
N VAL A 47 -13.34 -29.10 18.40
CA VAL A 47 -12.25 -28.60 17.57
C VAL A 47 -10.95 -29.16 18.14
N VAL A 48 -10.17 -29.80 17.27
CA VAL A 48 -8.87 -30.34 17.65
C VAL A 48 -7.81 -29.42 17.08
N THR A 49 -6.92 -28.93 17.93
CA THR A 49 -5.88 -27.98 17.52
C THR A 49 -4.51 -28.63 17.62
N GLY A 50 -3.49 -27.92 17.15
CA GLY A 50 -2.11 -28.37 17.26
C GLY A 50 -1.75 -29.48 16.29
N LEU A 51 -2.49 -29.64 15.22
CA LEU A 51 -2.18 -30.65 14.23
C LEU A 51 -1.06 -30.18 13.32
N SER A 52 -0.23 -31.13 12.86
CA SER A 52 0.88 -30.82 11.97
C SER A 52 0.41 -30.86 10.52
N SER A 53 0.68 -29.79 9.79
CA SER A 53 0.28 -29.71 8.40
C SER A 53 0.94 -30.81 7.59
N GLY A 54 0.15 -31.47 6.73
CA GLY A 54 0.61 -32.56 5.90
C GLY A 54 0.52 -33.92 6.55
N GLN A 55 0.31 -33.97 7.86
CA GLN A 55 0.18 -35.24 8.58
C GLN A 55 -1.24 -35.75 8.46
N GLU A 56 -1.39 -37.07 8.31
CA GLU A 56 -2.70 -37.69 8.20
C GLU A 56 -3.15 -38.21 9.56
N TYR A 57 -4.39 -37.93 9.91
CA TYR A 57 -4.98 -38.29 11.20
C TYR A 57 -6.29 -39.02 11.03
N GLN A 58 -6.61 -39.87 12.00
CA GLN A 58 -7.90 -40.51 12.10
C GLN A 58 -8.48 -40.16 13.47
N PHE A 59 -9.77 -39.96 13.52
CA PHE A 59 -10.46 -39.56 14.76
C PHE A 59 -11.56 -40.56 15.08
N ARG A 60 -11.78 -40.77 16.38
CA ARG A 60 -12.90 -41.55 16.86
C ARG A 60 -13.48 -40.91 18.12
N VAL A 61 -14.75 -41.20 18.39
CA VAL A 61 -15.46 -40.61 19.51
C VAL A 61 -16.05 -41.71 20.38
N LYS A 62 -15.92 -41.53 21.69
CA LYS A 62 -16.58 -42.38 22.67
C LYS A 62 -17.54 -41.49 23.48
N ALA A 63 -18.79 -41.95 23.67
CA ALA A 63 -19.69 -41.28 24.58
C ALA A 63 -19.51 -41.87 25.98
N TYR A 64 -19.74 -41.07 26.99
CA TYR A 64 -19.69 -41.59 28.34
C TYR A 64 -20.87 -41.14 29.17
N ASN A 65 -21.24 -41.97 30.13
CA ASN A 65 -22.24 -41.65 31.14
C ASN A 65 -21.70 -42.11 32.47
N GLU A 66 -22.56 -42.12 33.49
CA GLU A 66 -22.09 -42.50 34.81
C GLU A 66 -21.66 -43.97 34.90
N LYS A 67 -22.04 -44.78 33.93
CA LYS A 67 -21.70 -46.18 33.91
C LYS A 67 -20.42 -46.50 33.12
N GLY A 68 -19.88 -45.53 32.40
CA GLY A 68 -18.66 -45.75 31.69
C GLY A 68 -18.69 -45.23 30.26
N LYS A 69 -17.69 -45.62 29.47
CA LYS A 69 -17.54 -45.17 28.09
C LYS A 69 -18.09 -46.20 27.11
N SER A 70 -18.62 -45.68 26.01
CA SER A 70 -19.10 -46.52 24.95
C SER A 70 -17.92 -47.08 24.13
N ASP A 71 -18.27 -48.03 23.22
CA ASP A 71 -17.35 -48.42 22.17
C ASP A 71 -17.08 -47.19 21.29
N PRO A 72 -15.87 -47.11 20.72
CA PRO A 72 -15.57 -45.96 19.89
C PRO A 72 -16.25 -46.01 18.53
N ARG A 73 -16.55 -44.87 17.99
CA ARG A 73 -17.03 -44.73 16.61
C ARG A 73 -15.97 -43.93 15.82
N VAL A 74 -15.43 -44.51 14.78
CA VAL A 74 -14.48 -43.84 13.93
C VAL A 74 -15.20 -42.81 13.07
N LEU A 75 -14.68 -41.61 12.98
CA LEU A 75 -15.28 -40.51 12.25
C LEU A 75 -14.76 -40.49 10.82
N GLY A 76 -15.54 -40.99 9.88
CA GLY A 76 -15.30 -40.86 8.48
C GLY A 76 -13.97 -41.38 8.02
N VAL A 77 -13.46 -40.82 6.93
CA VAL A 77 -12.17 -41.21 6.36
C VAL A 77 -11.09 -40.42 7.06
N PRO A 78 -9.82 -40.91 6.98
CA PRO A 78 -8.72 -40.18 7.55
C PRO A 78 -8.61 -38.76 6.97
N VAL A 79 -8.12 -37.84 7.77
CA VAL A 79 -8.05 -36.45 7.43
C VAL A 79 -6.57 -36.04 7.34
N ILE A 80 -6.23 -35.34 6.27
CA ILE A 80 -4.90 -34.76 6.13
C ILE A 80 -4.99 -33.31 6.56
N ALA A 81 -4.22 -32.95 7.59
CA ALA A 81 -4.25 -31.58 8.10
C ALA A 81 -3.65 -30.62 7.07
N LYS A 82 -4.27 -29.49 6.88
CA LYS A 82 -3.82 -28.47 5.94
C LYS A 82 -3.87 -27.11 6.59
N ASP A 83 -2.89 -26.27 6.27
CA ASP A 83 -2.99 -24.88 6.66
C ASP A 83 -4.15 -24.25 5.93
N LEU A 84 -4.88 -23.41 6.63
CA LEU A 84 -5.92 -22.60 6.00
C LEU A 84 -5.24 -21.53 5.15
N THR A 85 -5.55 -21.50 3.86
CA THR A 85 -5.00 -20.44 3.00
C THR A 85 -5.99 -19.29 2.91
N ILE A 86 -5.44 -18.07 2.83
CA ILE A 86 -6.22 -16.85 2.72
C ILE A 86 -5.61 -16.02 1.61
N GLN A 87 -6.44 -15.57 0.67
CA GLN A 87 -5.98 -14.75 -0.43
C GLN A 87 -5.38 -13.44 0.07
N PRO A 88 -4.37 -12.91 -0.63
CA PRO A 88 -3.80 -11.63 -0.24
C PRO A 88 -4.79 -10.50 -0.34
N SER A 89 -4.65 -9.55 0.57
CA SER A 89 -5.45 -8.33 0.58
C SER A 89 -4.59 -7.22 1.16
N LEU A 90 -4.67 -6.04 0.56
CA LEU A 90 -3.95 -4.85 0.99
C LEU A 90 -4.96 -3.84 1.48
N LYS A 91 -4.74 -3.28 2.67
CA LYS A 91 -5.67 -2.32 3.26
C LYS A 91 -5.05 -0.94 3.26
N LEU A 92 -5.02 -0.29 2.11
CA LEU A 92 -4.46 1.05 1.99
C LEU A 92 -5.32 2.04 2.76
N PRO A 93 -4.74 2.77 3.72
CA PRO A 93 -5.53 3.81 4.42
C PRO A 93 -5.96 4.92 3.49
N PHE A 94 -5.13 5.29 2.53
CA PHE A 94 -5.41 6.36 1.57
C PHE A 94 -4.79 6.01 0.24
N ASN A 95 -5.28 6.61 -0.83
CA ASN A 95 -4.67 6.43 -2.14
C ASN A 95 -3.88 7.64 -2.61
N THR A 96 -3.80 8.69 -1.80
CA THR A 96 -2.98 9.86 -2.11
C THR A 96 -2.40 10.42 -0.82
N TYR A 97 -1.10 10.69 -0.85
CA TYR A 97 -0.38 11.27 0.28
C TYR A 97 0.35 12.52 -0.18
N SER A 98 0.20 13.61 0.56
CA SER A 98 0.93 14.85 0.28
C SER A 98 1.85 15.15 1.44
N VAL A 99 3.07 15.57 1.13
CA VAL A 99 4.05 15.90 2.15
C VAL A 99 4.86 17.10 1.67
N GLN A 100 5.20 18.01 2.58
CA GLN A 100 6.04 19.14 2.22
C GLN A 100 7.48 18.68 2.02
N ALA A 101 8.14 19.23 1.00
CA ALA A 101 9.52 18.90 0.72
C ALA A 101 10.37 19.09 1.97
N GLY A 102 11.22 18.13 2.27
CA GLY A 102 12.07 18.15 3.45
C GLY A 102 11.50 17.42 4.64
N GLU A 103 10.21 17.10 4.64
CA GLU A 103 9.57 16.37 5.73
C GLU A 103 9.63 14.87 5.49
N ASP A 104 9.48 14.11 6.58
CA ASP A 104 9.47 12.66 6.50
C ASP A 104 8.06 12.15 6.26
N LEU A 105 7.98 10.98 5.60
CA LEU A 105 6.71 10.33 5.31
C LEU A 105 6.83 8.86 5.66
N LYS A 106 5.81 8.34 6.33
CA LYS A 106 5.73 6.93 6.67
C LYS A 106 4.34 6.44 6.23
N ILE A 107 4.31 5.40 5.39
CA ILE A 107 3.05 4.83 4.93
C ILE A 107 3.04 3.36 5.33
N GLU A 108 2.12 3.00 6.22
CA GLU A 108 1.98 1.65 6.70
C GLU A 108 0.73 1.03 6.09
N ILE A 109 0.91 -0.09 5.40
CA ILE A 109 -0.17 -0.77 4.71
C ILE A 109 -0.34 -2.15 5.31
N PRO A 110 -1.46 -2.41 5.99
CA PRO A 110 -1.73 -3.77 6.50
C PRO A 110 -1.83 -4.77 5.35
N VAL A 111 -1.25 -5.95 5.58
CA VAL A 111 -1.24 -7.03 4.60
C VAL A 111 -1.94 -8.23 5.22
N ILE A 112 -2.92 -8.76 4.51
CA ILE A 112 -3.67 -9.92 4.93
C ILE A 112 -3.37 -11.05 3.96
N GLY A 113 -3.22 -12.25 4.48
CA GLY A 113 -3.02 -13.44 3.67
C GLY A 113 -2.30 -14.52 4.42
N ARG A 114 -2.59 -15.76 4.05
CA ARG A 114 -1.92 -16.92 4.65
C ARG A 114 -1.65 -17.94 3.54
N PRO A 115 -0.41 -18.33 3.32
CA PRO A 115 0.84 -17.86 3.98
C PRO A 115 1.03 -16.36 3.77
N ARG A 116 1.89 -15.76 4.59
CA ARG A 116 2.15 -14.33 4.46
C ARG A 116 2.55 -13.99 3.03
N PRO A 117 1.86 -13.06 2.41
CA PRO A 117 2.18 -12.74 1.02
C PRO A 117 3.56 -12.13 0.86
N THR A 118 4.15 -12.35 -0.29
CA THR A 118 5.38 -11.68 -0.71
C THR A 118 4.99 -10.33 -1.30
N ILE A 119 5.70 -9.28 -0.90
CA ILE A 119 5.33 -7.91 -1.28
C ILE A 119 6.37 -7.35 -2.24
N SER A 120 5.90 -6.67 -3.29
CA SER A 120 6.77 -5.88 -4.13
C SER A 120 6.23 -4.47 -4.26
N TRP A 121 7.15 -3.51 -4.36
CA TRP A 121 6.85 -2.10 -4.55
C TRP A 121 7.45 -1.65 -5.87
N VAL A 122 6.65 -0.93 -6.65
CA VAL A 122 7.04 -0.40 -7.96
C VAL A 122 6.69 1.08 -7.97
N LYS A 123 7.61 1.90 -8.46
CA LYS A 123 7.37 3.33 -8.58
C LYS A 123 7.47 3.71 -10.04
N ASP A 124 6.39 4.29 -10.57
CA ASP A 124 6.32 4.74 -11.96
C ASP A 124 6.78 3.66 -12.93
N GLY A 125 6.36 2.42 -12.68
CA GLY A 125 6.63 1.31 -13.56
C GLY A 125 7.96 0.62 -13.39
N GLU A 126 8.78 1.05 -12.43
CA GLU A 126 10.09 0.46 -12.17
C GLU A 126 10.16 -0.03 -10.73
N PRO A 127 10.87 -1.12 -10.46
CA PRO A 127 11.02 -1.55 -9.06
C PRO A 127 11.54 -0.42 -8.20
N LEU A 128 10.97 -0.28 -7.01
CA LEU A 128 11.36 0.80 -6.10
C LEU A 128 12.79 0.58 -5.66
N LYS A 129 13.64 1.58 -5.90
CA LYS A 129 15.04 1.50 -5.51
C LYS A 129 15.18 1.98 -4.08
N GLN A 130 15.66 1.13 -3.20
CA GLN A 130 15.87 1.50 -1.81
C GLN A 130 17.21 2.18 -1.63
N THR A 131 17.20 3.20 -0.78
CA THR A 131 18.38 4.01 -0.51
C THR A 131 18.43 4.24 1.00
N THR A 132 19.40 5.05 1.46
CA THR A 132 19.42 5.41 2.88
C THR A 132 18.20 6.26 3.24
N ARG A 133 17.62 6.94 2.27
CA ARG A 133 16.51 7.86 2.50
C ARG A 133 15.15 7.21 2.28
N VAL A 134 15.07 6.21 1.39
CA VAL A 134 13.83 5.56 1.00
C VAL A 134 13.99 4.07 1.22
N ASN A 135 13.17 3.48 2.10
CA ASN A 135 13.27 2.04 2.32
C ASN A 135 11.94 1.45 2.73
N ILE A 136 11.87 0.14 2.59
CA ILE A 136 10.67 -0.65 2.90
C ILE A 136 10.98 -1.51 4.12
N GLU A 137 10.05 -1.50 5.07
CA GLU A 137 10.11 -2.36 6.23
C GLU A 137 8.97 -3.36 6.14
N GLU A 138 9.29 -4.65 6.33
CA GLU A 138 8.27 -5.69 6.36
C GLU A 138 8.08 -6.14 7.78
N THR A 139 6.82 -6.15 8.24
CA THR A 139 6.48 -6.73 9.54
C THR A 139 5.58 -7.93 9.32
N ALA A 140 5.22 -8.61 10.39
CA ALA A 140 4.35 -9.77 10.27
C ALA A 140 2.98 -9.42 9.71
N THR A 141 2.54 -8.17 9.87
CA THR A 141 1.18 -7.78 9.51
C THR A 141 1.11 -6.63 8.51
N SER A 142 2.23 -6.03 8.12
CA SER A 142 2.16 -4.88 7.22
C SER A 142 3.45 -4.72 6.43
N THR A 143 3.37 -3.84 5.43
CA THR A 143 4.52 -3.37 4.68
C THR A 143 4.54 -1.85 4.84
N ILE A 144 5.71 -1.29 5.09
CA ILE A 144 5.83 0.10 5.48
C ILE A 144 6.86 0.80 4.61
N LEU A 145 6.43 1.88 3.96
CA LEU A 145 7.34 2.72 3.19
C LEU A 145 7.82 3.86 4.09
N HIS A 146 9.14 4.02 4.18
CA HIS A 146 9.75 5.12 4.91
C HIS A 146 10.47 6.02 3.92
N ILE A 147 10.13 7.31 3.92
CA ILE A 147 10.84 8.31 3.14
C ILE A 147 11.29 9.40 4.09
N LYS A 148 12.59 9.63 4.16
CA LYS A 148 13.15 10.70 4.97
C LYS A 148 13.49 11.89 4.08
N GLU A 149 13.24 13.11 4.60
CA GLU A 149 13.64 14.34 3.91
C GLU A 149 13.16 14.31 2.46
N SER A 150 11.85 14.19 2.30
CA SER A 150 11.25 14.03 0.98
C SER A 150 11.66 15.14 0.02
N ASN A 151 11.69 14.82 -1.26
CA ASN A 151 12.03 15.79 -2.30
C ASN A 151 11.24 15.45 -3.56
N LYS A 152 11.41 16.27 -4.59
CA LYS A 152 10.61 16.12 -5.80
C LYS A 152 10.78 14.78 -6.49
N ASP A 153 11.90 14.10 -6.25
CA ASP A 153 12.13 12.78 -6.87
C ASP A 153 11.24 11.70 -6.25
N ASP A 154 10.64 11.96 -5.10
CA ASP A 154 9.74 10.99 -4.48
C ASP A 154 8.31 11.09 -5.01
N PHE A 155 8.00 12.10 -5.77
CA PHE A 155 6.70 12.25 -6.42
C PHE A 155 6.48 11.08 -7.38
N GLY A 156 5.28 10.50 -7.36
CA GLY A 156 4.99 9.48 -8.32
C GLY A 156 3.87 8.56 -7.90
N LYS A 157 3.65 7.57 -8.76
CA LYS A 157 2.64 6.53 -8.52
C LYS A 157 3.34 5.27 -8.03
N TYR A 158 2.93 4.79 -6.88
CA TYR A 158 3.51 3.61 -6.26
C TYR A 158 2.50 2.48 -6.36
N THR A 159 2.96 1.33 -6.82
CA THR A 159 2.13 0.14 -6.96
C THR A 159 2.64 -0.93 -6.01
N ILE A 160 1.74 -1.50 -5.23
CA ILE A 160 2.07 -2.52 -4.24
C ILE A 160 1.38 -3.82 -4.68
N THR A 161 2.14 -4.90 -4.75
CA THR A 161 1.61 -6.20 -5.14
C THR A 161 1.93 -7.21 -4.06
N ALA A 162 0.91 -7.96 -3.63
CA ALA A 162 1.03 -9.00 -2.61
C ALA A 162 0.63 -10.33 -3.22
N THR A 163 1.47 -11.35 -3.09
CA THR A 163 1.24 -12.64 -3.71
C THR A 163 1.50 -13.77 -2.73
N ASN A 164 0.60 -14.75 -2.70
CA ASN A 164 0.86 -16.02 -2.03
C ASN A 164 0.28 -17.14 -2.88
N SER A 165 0.25 -18.36 -2.33
CA SER A 165 -0.24 -19.51 -3.09
C SER A 165 -1.71 -19.42 -3.42
N ALA A 166 -2.48 -18.55 -2.76
CA ALA A 166 -3.92 -18.42 -2.98
C ALA A 166 -4.28 -17.31 -3.95
N GLY A 167 -3.32 -16.45 -4.35
CA GLY A 167 -3.62 -15.41 -5.30
C GLY A 167 -2.71 -14.20 -5.21
N THR A 168 -3.12 -13.13 -5.88
CA THR A 168 -2.38 -11.88 -5.96
C THR A 168 -3.33 -10.71 -5.77
N ALA A 169 -2.88 -9.70 -5.03
CA ALA A 169 -3.59 -8.44 -4.88
C ALA A 169 -2.67 -7.30 -5.25
N THR A 170 -3.20 -6.30 -5.94
CA THR A 170 -2.42 -5.14 -6.37
C THR A 170 -3.21 -3.89 -6.05
N ASP A 171 -2.51 -2.85 -5.57
CA ASP A 171 -3.15 -1.57 -5.32
C ASP A 171 -2.15 -0.45 -5.57
N HIS A 172 -2.64 0.77 -5.64
CA HIS A 172 -1.85 1.92 -6.05
C HIS A 172 -2.05 3.07 -5.08
N LEU A 173 -0.99 3.85 -4.92
CA LEU A 173 -1.12 5.13 -4.24
C LEU A 173 -0.22 6.15 -4.94
N SER A 174 -0.53 7.42 -4.72
CA SER A 174 0.26 8.52 -5.26
C SER A 174 0.88 9.31 -4.13
N ILE A 175 2.12 9.75 -4.33
CA ILE A 175 2.79 10.64 -3.39
C ILE A 175 3.05 11.95 -4.10
N ILE A 176 2.63 13.05 -3.47
CA ILE A 176 2.76 14.40 -3.99
C ILE A 176 3.66 15.18 -3.05
N ILE A 177 4.66 15.84 -3.61
CA ILE A 177 5.61 16.63 -2.84
C ILE A 177 5.25 18.11 -3.00
N LEU A 178 4.98 18.77 -1.88
CA LEU A 178 4.53 20.15 -1.87
C LEU A 178 5.72 21.07 -1.69
N GLU A 179 5.96 21.95 -2.68
CA GLU A 179 7.06 22.90 -2.62
C GLU A 179 6.82 23.98 -3.68
N LYS A 180 7.72 24.96 -3.77
CA LYS A 180 7.60 25.96 -4.81
C LYS A 180 7.73 25.27 -6.17
N PRO A 181 7.13 25.85 -7.21
CA PRO A 181 7.19 25.24 -8.53
C PRO A 181 8.58 25.36 -9.15
N GLY A 182 8.85 24.54 -10.13
CA GLY A 182 10.04 24.71 -10.94
C GLY A 182 9.91 25.90 -11.85
N PRO A 183 10.97 26.28 -12.54
CA PRO A 183 10.88 27.41 -13.47
C PRO A 183 10.03 27.06 -14.67
N PRO A 184 9.39 28.02 -15.29
CA PRO A 184 8.71 27.76 -16.55
C PRO A 184 9.68 27.16 -17.57
N VAL A 185 9.15 26.33 -18.44
CA VAL A 185 9.99 25.67 -19.45
C VAL A 185 10.22 26.63 -20.60
N GLY A 186 11.48 26.77 -20.98
CA GLY A 186 11.87 27.60 -22.10
C GLY A 186 12.18 26.79 -23.32
N PRO A 187 12.71 27.44 -24.33
CA PRO A 187 13.08 28.85 -24.33
C PRO A 187 11.84 29.75 -24.39
N VAL A 188 12.00 30.98 -23.89
CA VAL A 188 10.98 31.99 -24.07
C VAL A 188 10.90 32.30 -25.55
N ARG A 189 9.69 32.28 -26.08
CA ARG A 189 9.45 32.57 -27.50
C ARG A 189 9.09 34.04 -27.64
N PHE A 190 9.60 34.66 -28.70
CA PHE A 190 9.23 36.03 -29.05
C PHE A 190 8.25 35.95 -30.20
N ASP A 191 7.00 36.01 -29.87
CA ASP A 191 5.92 35.85 -30.87
C ASP A 191 5.80 37.07 -31.74
N GLU A 192 6.11 38.24 -31.20
CA GLU A 192 6.08 39.48 -31.93
C GLU A 192 7.09 40.44 -31.31
N VAL A 193 7.84 41.12 -32.14
CA VAL A 193 8.79 42.13 -31.68
C VAL A 193 8.52 43.41 -32.48
N SER A 194 8.33 44.52 -31.79
CA SER A 194 8.09 45.81 -32.41
C SER A 194 9.01 46.86 -31.77
N ALA A 195 8.91 48.09 -32.25
CA ALA A 195 9.83 49.14 -31.80
C ALA A 195 9.67 49.44 -30.30
N ASP A 196 8.45 49.29 -29.77
CA ASP A 196 8.19 49.67 -28.38
C ASP A 196 7.42 48.60 -27.62
N PHE A 197 7.27 47.39 -28.17
CA PHE A 197 6.67 46.29 -27.42
C PHE A 197 7.16 44.96 -27.93
N VAL A 198 6.96 43.93 -27.09
CA VAL A 198 7.17 42.54 -27.48
C VAL A 198 6.00 41.70 -26.96
N VAL A 199 5.73 40.60 -27.65
CA VAL A 199 4.83 39.57 -27.15
C VAL A 199 5.67 38.32 -26.95
N ILE A 200 5.70 37.84 -25.70
CA ILE A 200 6.50 36.67 -25.38
C ILE A 200 5.60 35.56 -24.83
N SER A 201 6.06 34.34 -24.96
CA SER A 201 5.35 33.19 -24.42
C SER A 201 6.33 32.15 -23.94
N TRP A 202 5.83 31.25 -23.10
CA TRP A 202 6.64 30.23 -22.45
C TRP A 202 5.76 29.02 -22.16
N GLU A 203 6.34 27.94 -21.63
CA GLU A 203 5.59 26.76 -21.26
C GLU A 203 5.51 26.63 -19.74
N PRO A 204 4.47 25.98 -19.22
CA PRO A 204 4.40 25.77 -17.77
C PRO A 204 5.59 25.00 -17.23
N PRO A 205 5.85 25.06 -15.91
CA PRO A 205 6.92 24.28 -15.32
C PRO A 205 6.73 22.79 -15.53
N ALA A 206 7.85 22.05 -15.60
CA ALA A 206 7.78 20.60 -15.66
C ALA A 206 7.22 20.02 -14.36
N TYR A 207 7.45 20.68 -13.23
CA TYR A 207 6.89 20.29 -11.96
C TYR A 207 6.23 21.49 -11.30
N THR A 208 4.96 21.36 -10.96
CA THR A 208 4.19 22.48 -10.45
C THR A 208 4.31 22.68 -8.94
N GLY A 209 5.03 21.80 -8.24
CA GLY A 209 5.12 21.89 -6.78
C GLY A 209 3.96 21.24 -6.07
N GLY A 210 3.20 20.39 -6.76
CA GLY A 210 2.09 19.67 -6.17
C GLY A 210 0.79 20.43 -6.09
N CYS A 211 0.79 21.67 -6.62
CA CYS A 211 -0.39 22.54 -6.60
C CYS A 211 -0.53 23.20 -7.96
N GLN A 212 -1.71 23.70 -8.21
CA GLN A 212 -1.97 24.45 -9.42
C GLN A 212 -1.16 25.74 -9.42
N ILE A 213 -0.57 26.10 -10.58
CA ILE A 213 0.09 27.40 -10.73
C ILE A 213 -0.97 28.48 -10.61
N SER A 214 -0.76 29.44 -9.70
CA SER A 214 -1.72 30.50 -9.53
C SER A 214 -1.49 31.64 -10.50
N ASN A 215 -0.26 31.92 -10.85
CA ASN A 215 0.05 33.01 -11.79
C ASN A 215 1.54 32.95 -12.14
N TYR A 216 1.91 33.81 -13.08
CA TYR A 216 3.30 34.01 -13.44
C TYR A 216 3.71 35.43 -13.13
N ILE A 217 4.99 35.61 -12.85
CA ILE A 217 5.59 36.89 -12.58
C ILE A 217 6.61 37.15 -13.67
N VAL A 218 6.52 38.29 -14.31
CA VAL A 218 7.40 38.67 -15.42
C VAL A 218 8.18 39.89 -15.04
N GLU A 219 9.50 39.83 -15.24
CA GLU A 219 10.40 40.94 -14.98
C GLU A 219 11.23 41.23 -16.21
N LYS A 220 11.68 42.47 -16.33
CA LYS A 220 12.56 42.88 -17.43
C LYS A 220 13.79 43.60 -16.87
N ARG A 221 14.84 43.59 -17.64
CA ARG A 221 16.08 44.28 -17.31
C ARG A 221 16.63 44.94 -18.58
N ASP A 222 16.88 46.22 -18.51
CA ASP A 222 17.70 46.91 -19.52
C ASP A 222 19.15 46.42 -19.34
N THR A 223 19.78 45.98 -20.40
CA THR A 223 21.10 45.33 -20.26
C THR A 223 22.19 46.30 -19.82
N THR A 224 21.92 47.62 -19.80
CA THR A 224 22.89 48.57 -19.27
C THR A 224 22.81 48.70 -17.75
N THR A 225 21.88 48.03 -17.11
CA THR A 225 21.72 48.06 -15.65
C THR A 225 21.73 46.66 -15.10
N THR A 226 21.83 46.58 -13.77
CA THR A 226 21.74 45.25 -13.08
C THR A 226 20.40 45.08 -12.37
N THR A 227 19.51 46.03 -12.49
CA THR A 227 18.25 46.02 -11.75
C THR A 227 17.13 45.43 -12.61
N TRP A 228 16.43 44.41 -12.05
CA TRP A 228 15.26 43.86 -12.68
C TRP A 228 14.04 44.65 -12.25
N GLN A 229 13.17 44.94 -13.20
CA GLN A 229 11.95 45.69 -12.97
C GLN A 229 10.75 44.79 -13.19
N MET A 230 9.77 44.92 -12.32
CA MET A 230 8.51 44.17 -12.43
C MET A 230 7.74 44.62 -13.66
N VAL A 231 7.35 43.68 -14.52
CA VAL A 231 6.39 43.94 -15.58
C VAL A 231 5.00 43.65 -15.09
N SER A 232 4.79 42.46 -14.55
CA SER A 232 3.50 42.08 -13.96
C SER A 232 3.72 40.95 -12.98
N ALA A 233 3.01 40.97 -11.86
CA ALA A 233 3.05 39.90 -10.88
C ALA A 233 1.81 38.99 -10.95
N THR A 234 0.92 39.24 -11.93
CA THR A 234 -0.38 38.57 -11.95
C THR A 234 -0.76 38.03 -13.33
N VAL A 235 0.21 37.51 -14.05
CA VAL A 235 -0.06 37.01 -15.40
C VAL A 235 -0.67 35.61 -15.26
N ALA A 236 -1.90 35.47 -15.78
CA ALA A 236 -2.63 34.21 -15.63
C ALA A 236 -2.33 33.20 -16.73
N ARG A 237 -1.85 33.64 -17.88
CA ARG A 237 -1.59 32.79 -19.03
C ARG A 237 -0.09 32.71 -19.27
N THR A 238 0.32 31.90 -20.25
CA THR A 238 1.72 31.70 -20.55
C THR A 238 2.20 32.62 -21.69
N THR A 239 1.59 33.78 -21.76
CA THR A 239 1.96 34.78 -22.76
C THR A 239 1.63 36.16 -22.20
N ILE A 240 2.39 37.15 -22.65
CA ILE A 240 2.15 38.53 -22.24
C ILE A 240 2.65 39.48 -23.32
N LYS A 241 1.94 40.59 -23.49
CA LYS A 241 2.42 41.74 -24.29
C LYS A 241 3.05 42.73 -23.36
N ILE A 242 4.31 43.03 -23.59
CA ILE A 242 5.08 43.98 -22.76
C ILE A 242 5.24 45.27 -23.57
N THR A 243 4.68 46.33 -23.06
CA THR A 243 4.59 47.61 -23.80
C THR A 243 5.53 48.66 -23.22
N LYS A 244 5.59 49.79 -23.87
CA LYS A 244 6.34 50.95 -23.41
C LYS A 244 7.82 50.68 -23.29
N LEU A 245 8.33 49.81 -24.16
CA LEU A 245 9.75 49.59 -24.23
C LEU A 245 10.40 50.74 -25.02
N LYS A 246 11.66 51.00 -24.67
CA LYS A 246 12.38 52.10 -25.30
C LYS A 246 13.04 51.59 -26.57
N THR A 247 12.74 52.21 -27.69
CA THR A 247 13.28 51.82 -28.99
C THR A 247 14.79 51.90 -28.95
N GLY A 248 15.46 50.88 -29.49
CA GLY A 248 16.92 50.80 -29.54
C GLY A 248 17.57 50.28 -28.28
N THR A 249 16.80 49.95 -27.27
CA THR A 249 17.31 49.43 -26.02
C THR A 249 17.26 47.89 -26.03
N GLU A 250 18.28 47.24 -25.50
CA GLU A 250 18.33 45.79 -25.39
C GLU A 250 17.80 45.39 -24.03
N TYR A 251 16.89 44.41 -24.02
CA TYR A 251 16.24 43.94 -22.78
C TYR A 251 16.43 42.46 -22.62
N GLN A 252 16.41 42.03 -21.36
CA GLN A 252 16.23 40.62 -20.97
C GLN A 252 14.94 40.47 -20.19
N PHE A 253 14.35 39.30 -20.30
CA PHE A 253 13.11 38.99 -19.59
C PHE A 253 13.30 37.69 -18.81
N ARG A 254 12.64 37.63 -17.64
CA ARG A 254 12.63 36.39 -16.89
C ARG A 254 11.23 36.18 -16.32
N ILE A 255 10.86 34.90 -16.19
CA ILE A 255 9.52 34.52 -15.80
C ILE A 255 9.61 33.56 -14.62
N PHE A 256 8.78 33.78 -13.60
CA PHE A 256 8.65 32.92 -12.45
C PHE A 256 7.22 32.35 -12.44
N ALA A 257 7.11 31.07 -12.10
CA ALA A 257 5.79 30.50 -11.77
C ALA A 257 5.59 30.63 -10.27
N GLU A 258 4.36 30.81 -9.86
CA GLU A 258 4.06 30.98 -8.44
C GLU A 258 2.90 30.09 -8.03
N UNK A 259 2.97 29.39 -7.09
CA UNK A 259 2.03 28.58 -6.56
C UNK A 259 1.87 29.07 -5.21
N ARG A 260 1.11 28.30 -4.40
CA ARG A 260 0.89 28.75 -3.00
C ARG A 260 2.09 28.48 -2.10
N TYR A 261 3.00 27.65 -2.55
CA TYR A 261 4.22 27.34 -1.79
C TYR A 261 5.42 28.17 -2.25
N GLY A 262 5.21 29.20 -3.04
CA GLY A 262 6.25 30.10 -3.40
C GLY A 262 6.46 30.26 -4.91
N LYS A 263 7.58 30.84 -5.26
CA LYS A 263 7.90 31.10 -6.65
C LYS A 263 9.36 30.75 -6.97
#